data_5aadc223c89fe9bdb79c332b62992689
#
_entry.id   5aadc223c89fe9bdb79c332b62992689
#
_cell.length_a   1.000
_cell.length_b   1.000
_cell.length_c   1.000
_cell.angle_alpha   90.00
_cell.angle_beta   90.00
_cell.angle_gamma   90.00
#
_symmetry.space_group_name_H-M   'P 1'
#
loop_
_entity.id
_entity.type
_entity.pdbx_description
1 polymer ?
#
loop_
_entity_poly.entity_id
_entity_poly.type
_entity_poly.pdbx_seq_one_letter_code
_entity_poly.pdbx_strand_id
1 'polypeptide(L)'
;MPERGERKELVAHALANAREALARKLADTSSQQKLLKALAETFGLPRQPRRIEVYDNSHISGSNAVGAMVVAGPEGLRKNQYRKFNIRSTELAPGDDTGMLREVLQRRFKRLVKENPRNPIQAAIADAEPA
;
A
#
# COMPACT_ATOMS: atom_id res chain seq x y z
N MET A 1 34.23 -34.26 2.21
CA MET A 1 32.79 -34.42 1.93
C MET A 1 32.01 -34.42 3.24
N PRO A 2 30.94 -33.65 3.36
CA PRO A 2 30.10 -33.77 4.52
C PRO A 2 29.46 -35.17 4.58
N GLU A 3 29.46 -35.76 5.72
CA GLU A 3 28.86 -37.06 5.96
C GLU A 3 27.32 -36.95 5.81
N ARG A 4 26.64 -38.05 5.52
CA ARG A 4 25.19 -38.09 5.38
C ARG A 4 24.46 -37.50 6.60
N GLY A 5 25.02 -37.65 7.81
CA GLY A 5 24.45 -37.05 9.01
C GLY A 5 24.44 -35.55 9.02
N GLU A 6 25.51 -34.90 8.55
CA GLU A 6 25.62 -33.43 8.48
C GLU A 6 24.64 -32.84 7.49
N ARG A 7 24.47 -33.44 6.32
CA ARG A 7 23.51 -33.03 5.33
C ARG A 7 22.07 -33.14 5.84
N LYS A 8 21.78 -34.23 6.55
CA LYS A 8 20.47 -34.46 7.14
C LYS A 8 20.13 -33.42 8.20
N GLU A 9 21.12 -33.05 9.04
CA GLU A 9 20.97 -32.00 10.03
C GLU A 9 20.74 -30.63 9.40
N LEU A 10 21.48 -30.30 8.33
CA LEU A 10 21.33 -29.05 7.61
C LEU A 10 19.94 -28.95 6.97
N VAL A 11 19.45 -30.02 6.36
CA VAL A 11 18.11 -30.06 5.77
C VAL A 11 17.03 -29.92 6.83
N ALA A 12 17.18 -30.62 7.95
CA ALA A 12 16.24 -30.54 9.07
C ALA A 12 16.20 -29.13 9.65
N HIS A 13 17.34 -28.47 9.78
CA HIS A 13 17.44 -27.11 10.28
C HIS A 13 16.79 -26.11 9.30
N ALA A 14 17.07 -26.25 8.01
CA ALA A 14 16.46 -25.42 6.98
C ALA A 14 14.93 -25.59 6.93
N LEU A 15 14.44 -26.82 7.08
CA LEU A 15 13.03 -27.12 7.12
C LEU A 15 12.34 -26.49 8.35
N ALA A 16 12.97 -26.57 9.51
CA ALA A 16 12.47 -25.95 10.73
C ALA A 16 12.35 -24.42 10.57
N ASN A 17 13.39 -23.79 10.00
CA ASN A 17 13.39 -22.35 9.73
C ASN A 17 12.29 -21.95 8.74
N ALA A 18 12.09 -22.74 7.70
CA ALA A 18 11.04 -22.50 6.71
C ALA A 18 9.64 -22.61 7.35
N ARG A 19 9.43 -23.59 8.21
CA ARG A 19 8.15 -23.76 8.93
C ARG A 19 7.88 -22.59 9.87
N GLU A 20 8.88 -22.12 10.59
CA GLU A 20 8.74 -20.95 11.47
C GLU A 20 8.43 -19.68 10.68
N ALA A 21 9.14 -19.46 9.57
CA ALA A 21 8.90 -18.31 8.71
C ALA A 21 7.49 -18.33 8.12
N LEU A 22 7.01 -19.50 7.70
CA LEU A 22 5.66 -19.66 7.18
C LEU A 22 4.61 -19.40 8.26
N ALA A 23 4.83 -19.92 9.46
CA ALA A 23 3.90 -19.70 10.57
C ALA A 23 3.79 -18.21 10.93
N ARG A 24 4.92 -17.48 10.97
CA ARG A 24 4.92 -16.04 11.20
C ARG A 24 4.17 -15.30 10.11
N LYS A 25 4.40 -15.64 8.85
CA LYS A 25 3.72 -15.01 7.72
C LYS A 25 2.21 -15.26 7.77
N LEU A 26 1.78 -16.47 8.09
CA LEU A 26 0.36 -16.79 8.22
C LEU A 26 -0.29 -16.03 9.38
N ALA A 27 0.41 -15.88 10.51
CA ALA A 27 -0.06 -15.11 11.65
C ALA A 27 -0.18 -13.62 11.29
N ASP A 28 0.79 -13.05 10.61
CA ASP A 28 0.78 -11.66 10.14
C ASP A 28 -0.36 -11.42 9.16
N THR A 29 -0.58 -12.32 8.21
CA THR A 29 -1.68 -12.23 7.25
C THR A 29 -3.04 -12.28 7.95
N SER A 30 -3.19 -13.18 8.93
CA SER A 30 -4.41 -13.27 9.73
C SER A 30 -4.68 -11.98 10.50
N SER A 31 -3.64 -11.38 11.11
CA SER A 31 -3.75 -10.10 11.81
C SER A 31 -4.16 -8.98 10.87
N GLN A 32 -3.57 -8.92 9.68
CA GLN A 32 -3.91 -7.92 8.66
C GLN A 32 -5.37 -8.05 8.21
N GLN A 33 -5.84 -9.27 8.00
CA GLN A 33 -7.24 -9.50 7.62
C GLN A 33 -8.20 -9.04 8.71
N LYS A 34 -7.89 -9.28 9.97
CA LYS A 34 -8.69 -8.80 11.10
C LYS A 34 -8.75 -7.28 11.16
N LEU A 35 -7.61 -6.61 10.93
CA LEU A 35 -7.55 -5.15 10.88
C LEU A 35 -8.38 -4.58 9.74
N LEU A 36 -8.31 -5.17 8.57
CA LEU A 36 -9.10 -4.73 7.41
C LEU A 36 -10.59 -4.93 7.64
N LYS A 37 -10.97 -6.03 8.27
CA LYS A 37 -12.37 -6.28 8.65
C LYS A 37 -12.86 -5.24 9.65
N ALA A 38 -12.08 -4.97 10.69
CA ALA A 38 -12.41 -3.95 11.69
C ALA A 38 -12.52 -2.56 11.07
N LEU A 39 -11.64 -2.23 10.12
CA LEU A 39 -11.67 -0.97 9.36
C LEU A 39 -12.98 -0.85 8.58
N ALA A 40 -13.38 -1.91 7.86
CA ALA A 40 -14.62 -1.93 7.12
C ALA A 40 -15.83 -1.73 8.01
N GLU A 41 -15.87 -2.39 9.17
CA GLU A 41 -16.95 -2.25 10.14
C GLU A 41 -17.01 -0.85 10.74
N THR A 42 -15.85 -0.29 11.10
CA THR A 42 -15.77 1.05 11.72
C THR A 42 -16.24 2.15 10.76
N PHE A 43 -15.89 2.07 9.48
CA PHE A 43 -16.24 3.07 8.48
C PHE A 43 -17.50 2.73 7.68
N GLY A 44 -18.18 1.61 8.01
CA GLY A 44 -19.38 1.21 7.31
C GLY A 44 -19.16 0.89 5.83
N LEU A 45 -18.01 0.34 5.49
CA LEU A 45 -17.70 -0.03 4.12
C LEU A 45 -18.51 -1.27 3.70
N PRO A 46 -19.01 -1.32 2.46
CA PRO A 46 -19.79 -2.46 1.98
C PRO A 46 -18.95 -3.74 1.82
N ARG A 47 -17.64 -3.60 1.72
CA ARG A 47 -16.69 -4.71 1.58
C ARG A 47 -15.42 -4.43 2.36
N GLN A 48 -14.72 -5.49 2.71
CA GLN A 48 -13.39 -5.39 3.27
C GLN A 48 -12.44 -4.80 2.21
N PRO A 49 -11.69 -3.74 2.55
CA PRO A 49 -10.76 -3.17 1.57
C PRO A 49 -9.64 -4.15 1.24
N ARG A 50 -9.27 -4.20 -0.03
CA ARG A 50 -8.14 -5.02 -0.52
C ARG A 50 -6.91 -4.18 -0.83
N ARG A 51 -7.08 -2.88 -0.84
CA ARG A 51 -6.01 -1.93 -1.10
C ARG A 51 -6.23 -0.68 -0.29
N ILE A 52 -5.23 -0.32 0.47
CA ILE A 52 -5.19 0.92 1.24
C ILE A 52 -3.98 1.71 0.76
N GLU A 53 -4.20 2.95 0.38
CA GLU A 53 -3.15 3.87 0.03
C GLU A 53 -3.05 4.93 1.12
N VAL A 54 -1.83 5.16 1.60
CA VAL A 54 -1.55 6.20 2.60
C VAL A 54 -0.60 7.21 1.97
N TYR A 55 -0.94 8.47 2.10
CA TYR A 55 -0.18 9.57 1.51
C TYR A 55 0.40 10.44 2.61
N ASP A 56 1.67 10.78 2.47
CA ASP A 56 2.35 11.68 3.37
C ASP A 56 3.23 12.65 2.57
N ASN A 57 3.32 13.87 3.05
CA ASN A 57 4.14 14.91 2.43
C ASN A 57 5.28 15.26 3.36
N SER A 58 6.47 15.39 2.79
CA SER A 58 7.67 15.73 3.54
C SER A 58 8.39 16.90 2.89
N HIS A 59 8.90 17.81 3.73
CA HIS A 59 9.75 18.91 3.31
C HIS A 59 11.18 18.60 3.70
N ILE A 60 12.07 18.62 2.72
CA ILE A 60 13.49 18.59 2.99
C ILE A 60 14.02 19.99 2.69
N SER A 61 14.37 20.73 3.74
CA SER A 61 15.01 22.06 3.69
C SER A 61 14.41 23.06 2.69
N GLY A 62 13.10 23.26 2.75
CA GLY A 62 12.42 24.45 2.19
C GLY A 62 12.23 24.49 0.68
N SER A 63 13.00 23.76 -0.13
CA SER A 63 12.95 23.89 -1.58
C SER A 63 12.45 22.65 -2.33
N ASN A 64 12.46 21.48 -1.69
CA ASN A 64 12.07 20.23 -2.34
C ASN A 64 11.03 19.49 -1.50
N ALA A 65 9.76 19.72 -1.80
CA ALA A 65 8.69 18.97 -1.19
C ALA A 65 8.48 17.65 -1.95
N VAL A 66 8.24 16.59 -1.21
CA VAL A 66 8.04 15.25 -1.75
C VAL A 66 6.78 14.64 -1.13
N GLY A 67 5.92 14.10 -1.97
CA GLY A 67 4.82 13.26 -1.53
C GLY A 67 5.18 11.78 -1.65
N ALA A 68 4.78 10.99 -0.69
CA ALA A 68 4.97 9.55 -0.71
C ALA A 68 3.63 8.83 -0.64
N MET A 69 3.52 7.75 -1.38
CA MET A 69 2.37 6.85 -1.35
C MET A 69 2.82 5.48 -0.87
N VAL A 70 2.23 5.02 0.22
CA VAL A 70 2.44 3.69 0.77
C VAL A 70 1.20 2.86 0.49
N VAL A 71 1.39 1.62 0.11
CA VAL A 71 0.29 0.72 -0.26
C VAL A 71 0.29 -0.50 0.64
N ALA A 72 -0.88 -0.81 1.17
CA ALA A 72 -1.13 -2.01 1.96
C ALA A 72 -2.28 -2.83 1.37
N GLY A 73 -2.20 -4.12 1.52
CA GLY A 73 -3.23 -5.07 1.11
C GLY A 73 -3.46 -6.14 2.17
N PRO A 74 -4.28 -7.17 1.85
CA PRO A 74 -4.59 -8.25 2.80
C PRO A 74 -3.36 -9.02 3.31
N GLU A 75 -2.28 -9.02 2.53
CA GLU A 75 -1.03 -9.69 2.88
C GLU A 75 -0.01 -8.78 3.56
N GLY A 76 -0.35 -7.51 3.79
CA GLY A 76 0.53 -6.51 4.38
C GLY A 76 0.98 -5.44 3.41
N LEU A 77 2.12 -4.84 3.67
CA LEU A 77 2.65 -3.75 2.86
C LEU A 77 3.12 -4.25 1.49
N ARG A 78 2.74 -3.53 0.45
CA ARG A 78 3.13 -3.81 -0.94
C ARG A 78 4.20 -2.81 -1.38
N LYS A 79 5.43 -3.02 -0.95
CA LYS A 79 6.54 -2.11 -1.18
C LYS A 79 6.84 -1.85 -2.66
N ASN A 80 6.59 -2.82 -3.53
CA ASN A 80 6.75 -2.68 -4.98
C ASN A 80 5.74 -1.72 -5.61
N GLN A 81 4.70 -1.33 -4.89
CA GLN A 81 3.68 -0.39 -5.35
C GLN A 81 3.80 1.00 -4.73
N TYR A 82 4.80 1.21 -3.89
CA TYR A 82 5.08 2.53 -3.32
C TYR A 82 5.50 3.50 -4.41
N ARG A 83 5.07 4.74 -4.28
CA ARG A 83 5.42 5.80 -5.23
C ARG A 83 5.90 7.03 -4.51
N LYS A 84 6.79 7.74 -5.17
CA LYS A 84 7.31 9.04 -4.73
C LYS A 84 6.85 10.08 -5.74
N PHE A 85 6.34 11.20 -5.24
CA PHE A 85 5.91 12.32 -6.07
C PHE A 85 6.75 13.55 -5.72
N ASN A 86 7.49 14.05 -6.70
CA ASN A 86 8.15 15.34 -6.53
C ASN A 86 7.10 16.44 -6.74
N ILE A 87 6.94 17.31 -5.76
CA ILE A 87 6.00 18.41 -5.85
C ILE A 87 6.55 19.44 -6.84
N ARG A 88 5.78 19.74 -7.87
CA ARG A 88 6.20 20.60 -8.97
C ARG A 88 5.56 21.98 -8.94
N SER A 89 4.51 22.16 -8.16
CA SER A 89 3.83 23.45 -8.08
C SER A 89 4.72 24.48 -7.39
N THR A 90 5.01 25.56 -8.10
CA THR A 90 5.77 26.69 -7.57
C THR A 90 4.88 27.75 -6.93
N GLU A 91 3.58 27.62 -7.10
CA GLU A 91 2.58 28.56 -6.56
C GLU A 91 2.19 28.27 -5.13
N LEU A 92 2.59 27.11 -4.61
CA LEU A 92 2.28 26.72 -3.24
C LEU A 92 3.16 27.49 -2.24
N ALA A 93 2.53 28.02 -1.21
CA ALA A 93 3.25 28.64 -0.11
C ALA A 93 4.07 27.57 0.62
N PRO A 94 5.24 27.94 1.18
CA PRO A 94 6.01 27.01 2.03
C PRO A 94 5.12 26.51 3.18
N GLY A 95 5.04 25.20 3.34
CA GLY A 95 4.22 24.57 4.36
C GLY A 95 2.75 24.37 4.01
N ASP A 96 2.35 24.58 2.75
CA ASP A 96 0.98 24.29 2.30
C ASP A 96 0.80 22.79 2.05
N ASP A 97 0.59 22.03 3.12
CA ASP A 97 0.40 20.58 3.07
C ASP A 97 -0.85 20.19 2.28
N THR A 98 -1.92 20.96 2.39
CA THR A 98 -3.17 20.74 1.66
C THR A 98 -2.97 20.85 0.15
N GLY A 99 -2.28 21.90 -0.29
CA GLY A 99 -1.97 22.11 -1.70
C GLY A 99 -1.05 21.02 -2.27
N MET A 100 -0.06 20.61 -1.50
CA MET A 100 0.83 19.50 -1.87
C MET A 100 0.07 18.19 -1.99
N LEU A 101 -0.78 17.88 -1.03
CA LEU A 101 -1.60 16.66 -1.06
C LEU A 101 -2.54 16.68 -2.27
N ARG A 102 -3.14 17.83 -2.57
CA ARG A 102 -3.99 17.99 -3.75
C ARG A 102 -3.23 17.66 -5.04
N GLU A 103 -2.01 18.17 -5.20
CA GLU A 103 -1.19 17.88 -6.37
C GLU A 103 -0.88 16.38 -6.49
N VAL A 104 -0.47 15.74 -5.38
CA VAL A 104 -0.16 14.31 -5.34
C VAL A 104 -1.39 13.48 -5.73
N LEU A 105 -2.54 13.75 -5.14
CA LEU A 105 -3.78 13.03 -5.42
C LEU A 105 -4.26 13.23 -6.84
N GLN A 106 -4.20 14.46 -7.36
CA GLN A 106 -4.56 14.73 -8.75
C GLN A 106 -3.68 13.96 -9.72
N ARG A 107 -2.38 13.94 -9.51
CA ARG A 107 -1.44 13.18 -10.34
C ARG A 107 -1.69 11.68 -10.24
N ARG A 108 -1.93 11.18 -9.03
CA ARG A 108 -2.19 9.76 -8.79
C ARG A 108 -3.48 9.31 -9.49
N PHE A 109 -4.57 10.01 -9.30
CA PHE A 109 -5.86 9.64 -9.89
C PHE A 109 -5.90 9.84 -11.40
N LYS A 110 -5.25 10.88 -11.92
CA LYS A 110 -5.12 11.07 -13.36
C LYS A 110 -4.41 9.90 -14.03
N ARG A 111 -3.34 9.43 -13.41
CA ARG A 111 -2.60 8.27 -13.89
C ARG A 111 -3.43 6.98 -13.79
N LEU A 112 -4.12 6.79 -12.67
CA LEU A 112 -4.98 5.63 -12.45
C LEU A 112 -6.07 5.54 -13.51
N VAL A 113 -6.73 6.64 -13.81
CA VAL A 113 -7.75 6.73 -14.86
C VAL A 113 -7.17 6.40 -16.24
N LYS A 114 -5.99 6.90 -16.53
CA LYS A 114 -5.31 6.63 -17.81
C LYS A 114 -4.91 5.17 -17.96
N GLU A 115 -4.40 4.54 -16.89
CA GLU A 115 -3.97 3.14 -16.90
C GLU A 115 -5.15 2.16 -16.88
N ASN A 116 -6.28 2.55 -16.29
CA ASN A 116 -7.46 1.71 -16.12
C ASN A 116 -8.74 2.47 -16.50
N PRO A 117 -9.00 2.71 -17.79
CA PRO A 117 -10.15 3.51 -18.22
C PRO A 117 -11.51 2.91 -17.83
N ARG A 118 -11.57 1.62 -17.47
CA ARG A 118 -12.78 0.95 -17.00
C ARG A 118 -12.66 0.53 -15.53
N ASN A 119 -12.00 1.35 -14.74
CA ASN A 119 -11.85 1.09 -13.32
C ASN A 119 -13.22 0.96 -12.64
N PRO A 120 -13.41 -0.02 -11.73
CA PRO A 120 -14.66 -0.18 -10.99
C PRO A 120 -15.13 1.07 -10.24
N ILE A 121 -14.22 1.94 -9.83
CA ILE A 121 -14.54 3.22 -9.19
C ILE A 121 -15.26 4.14 -10.18
N GLN A 122 -14.78 4.23 -11.41
CA GLN A 122 -15.43 5.03 -12.45
C GLN A 122 -16.79 4.47 -12.83
N ALA A 123 -16.90 3.15 -12.96
CA ALA A 123 -18.15 2.48 -13.21
C ALA A 123 -19.15 2.75 -12.06
N ALA A 124 -18.70 2.66 -10.82
CA ALA A 124 -19.52 2.94 -9.65
C ALA A 124 -19.97 4.40 -9.60
N ILE A 125 -19.11 5.36 -9.97
CA ILE A 125 -19.47 6.78 -10.05
C ILE A 125 -20.48 7.01 -11.17
N ALA A 126 -20.26 6.42 -12.34
CA ALA A 126 -21.17 6.54 -13.47
C ALA A 126 -22.56 5.96 -13.15
N ASP A 127 -22.60 4.82 -12.45
CA ASP A 127 -23.83 4.18 -12.02
C ASP A 127 -24.56 4.95 -10.91
N ALA A 128 -23.84 5.73 -10.13
CA ALA A 128 -24.38 6.54 -9.05
C ALA A 128 -24.93 7.90 -9.52
N GLU A 129 -24.59 8.35 -10.72
CA GLU A 129 -25.13 9.59 -11.27
C GLU A 129 -26.62 9.41 -11.62
N PRO A 130 -27.49 10.27 -11.13
CA PRO A 130 -28.91 10.20 -11.50
C PRO A 130 -29.06 10.44 -13.00
N ALA A 131 -29.88 9.61 -13.59
CA ALA A 131 -30.18 9.69 -15.02
C ALA A 131 -30.83 11.03 -15.39
#